data_43f9fcdb87767d407e12aaa8aa1e6ea3
#
_entry.id   43f9fcdb87767d407e12aaa8aa1e6ea3
#
_cell.length_a   1.000
_cell.length_b   1.000
_cell.length_c   1.000
_cell.angle_alpha   90.00
_cell.angle_beta   90.00
_cell.angle_gamma   90.00
#
_symmetry.space_group_name_H-M   'P 1'
#
loop_
_entity.id
_entity.type
_entity.pdbx_description
1 polymer ?
#
loop_
_entity_poly.entity_id
_entity_poly.type
_entity_poly.pdbx_seq_one_letter_code
_entity_poly.pdbx_strand_id
1 'polypeptide(L)'
;MSTSVVHRKRDRYDVLVDRSTKWGNPFSHKPGTRALYRVATREEAIAKHEEWVQQQPELMAALHELRGKTLGCWCKPKSCHGDTLARLADAS
;
A
#
# COMPACT_ATOMS: atom_id res chain seq x y z
N MET A 1 15.91 5.52 9.08
CA MET A 1 15.42 4.14 9.22
C MET A 1 14.51 3.80 8.05
N SER A 2 14.58 2.55 7.58
CA SER A 2 13.77 2.12 6.44
C SER A 2 12.37 1.71 6.87
N THR A 3 11.39 2.05 6.04
CA THR A 3 10.03 1.53 6.19
C THR A 3 9.99 0.13 5.61
N SER A 4 9.41 -0.82 6.30
CA SER A 4 9.35 -2.20 5.86
C SER A 4 7.90 -2.67 5.69
N VAL A 5 7.72 -3.77 4.94
CA VAL A 5 6.39 -4.33 4.66
C VAL A 5 6.39 -5.82 5.00
N VAL A 6 5.40 -6.25 5.76
CA VAL A 6 5.25 -7.65 6.18
C VAL A 6 3.84 -8.14 5.93
N HIS A 7 3.66 -9.47 5.96
CA HIS A 7 2.32 -10.05 5.86
C HIS A 7 1.63 -9.94 7.22
N ARG A 8 0.45 -9.34 7.26
CA ARG A 8 -0.24 -9.00 8.50
C ARG A 8 -0.52 -10.21 9.41
N LYS A 9 -0.60 -11.41 8.86
CA LYS A 9 -0.86 -12.61 9.65
C LYS A 9 0.41 -13.32 10.12
N ARG A 10 1.55 -12.99 9.56
CA ARG A 10 2.81 -13.69 9.88
C ARG A 10 3.71 -12.92 10.82
N ASP A 11 3.67 -11.61 10.75
CA ASP A 11 4.57 -10.75 11.51
C ASP A 11 3.83 -9.62 12.17
N ARG A 12 4.45 -9.04 13.19
CA ARG A 12 3.92 -7.83 13.82
C ARG A 12 4.08 -6.65 12.88
N TYR A 13 3.11 -5.75 12.91
CA TYR A 13 3.15 -4.53 12.13
C TYR A 13 2.71 -3.34 12.98
N ASP A 14 3.16 -2.14 12.59
CA ASP A 14 2.79 -0.91 13.26
C ASP A 14 1.57 -0.25 12.64
N VAL A 15 1.45 -0.33 11.31
CA VAL A 15 0.37 0.31 10.55
C VAL A 15 -0.20 -0.69 9.54
N LEU A 16 -1.51 -0.86 9.55
CA LEU A 16 -2.19 -1.70 8.58
C LEU A 16 -2.47 -0.88 7.32
N VAL A 17 -2.05 -1.41 6.16
CA VAL A 17 -2.20 -0.69 4.88
C VAL A 17 -3.09 -1.44 3.88
N ASP A 18 -3.99 -2.28 4.37
CA ASP A 18 -4.94 -2.97 3.50
C ASP A 18 -6.12 -2.07 3.15
N ARG A 19 -7.11 -2.63 2.42
CA ARG A 19 -8.27 -1.87 1.96
C ARG A 19 -9.22 -1.41 3.07
N SER A 20 -8.98 -1.83 4.31
CA SER A 20 -9.77 -1.35 5.43
C SER A 20 -9.27 0.01 5.96
N THR A 21 -8.14 0.49 5.46
CA THR A 21 -7.55 1.76 5.89
C THR A 21 -7.42 2.73 4.71
N LYS A 22 -7.12 3.99 5.02
CA LYS A 22 -6.92 5.03 4.00
C LYS A 22 -5.77 4.70 3.04
N TRP A 23 -4.88 3.78 3.43
CA TRP A 23 -3.71 3.39 2.64
C TRP A 23 -4.01 2.27 1.64
N GLY A 24 -5.23 1.73 1.65
CA GLY A 24 -5.61 0.64 0.78
C GLY A 24 -5.57 0.99 -0.70
N ASN A 25 -5.26 -0.01 -1.54
CA ASN A 25 -5.20 0.18 -2.99
C ASN A 25 -6.62 0.13 -3.56
N PRO A 26 -7.10 1.21 -4.23
CA PRO A 26 -8.43 1.19 -4.86
C PRO A 26 -8.47 0.38 -6.16
N PHE A 27 -7.33 -0.09 -6.65
CA PHE A 27 -7.24 -0.89 -7.87
C PHE A 27 -7.00 -2.35 -7.53
N SER A 28 -7.58 -3.27 -8.30
CA SER A 28 -7.36 -4.69 -8.11
C SER A 28 -7.45 -5.44 -9.44
N HIS A 29 -6.62 -6.47 -9.58
CA HIS A 29 -6.69 -7.38 -10.72
C HIS A 29 -7.64 -8.57 -10.46
N LYS A 30 -8.13 -8.71 -9.22
CA LYS A 30 -9.01 -9.82 -8.85
C LYS A 30 -10.47 -9.41 -8.92
N PRO A 31 -11.36 -10.25 -9.49
CA PRO A 31 -12.79 -9.98 -9.47
C PRO A 31 -13.37 -10.17 -8.06
N GLY A 32 -14.49 -9.53 -7.78
CA GLY A 32 -15.21 -9.71 -6.53
C GLY A 32 -14.57 -9.11 -5.30
N THR A 33 -13.56 -8.24 -5.47
CA THR A 33 -12.94 -7.55 -4.35
C THR A 33 -13.64 -6.23 -4.04
N ARG A 34 -13.30 -5.62 -2.90
CA ARG A 34 -13.83 -4.31 -2.52
C ARG A 34 -13.15 -3.14 -3.23
N ALA A 35 -12.26 -3.43 -4.16
CA ALA A 35 -11.56 -2.40 -4.91
C ALA A 35 -12.54 -1.60 -5.77
N LEU A 36 -12.32 -0.27 -5.85
CA LEU A 36 -13.16 0.62 -6.65
C LEU A 36 -12.92 0.42 -8.15
N TYR A 37 -11.70 0.07 -8.53
CA TYR A 37 -11.33 -0.04 -9.95
C TYR A 37 -10.70 -1.40 -10.21
N ARG A 38 -11.03 -1.98 -11.35
CA ARG A 38 -10.46 -3.25 -11.78
C ARG A 38 -9.40 -3.01 -12.85
N VAL A 39 -8.27 -3.71 -12.72
CA VAL A 39 -7.17 -3.66 -13.68
C VAL A 39 -6.80 -5.09 -14.09
N ALA A 40 -5.95 -5.21 -15.13
CA ALA A 40 -5.64 -6.52 -15.70
C ALA A 40 -4.67 -7.35 -14.87
N THR A 41 -3.68 -6.71 -14.23
CA THR A 41 -2.63 -7.42 -13.49
C THR A 41 -2.35 -6.79 -12.14
N ARG A 42 -1.65 -7.55 -11.28
CA ARG A 42 -1.18 -7.05 -9.98
C ARG A 42 -0.21 -5.87 -10.16
N GLU A 43 0.68 -5.97 -11.14
CA GLU A 43 1.67 -4.93 -11.41
C GLU A 43 0.99 -3.63 -11.85
N GLU A 44 -0.07 -3.75 -12.65
CA GLU A 44 -0.86 -2.58 -13.05
C GLU A 44 -1.57 -1.96 -11.85
N ALA A 45 -2.11 -2.81 -10.96
CA ALA A 45 -2.76 -2.31 -9.74
C ALA A 45 -1.78 -1.52 -8.87
N ILE A 46 -0.54 -2.00 -8.76
CA ILE A 46 0.49 -1.33 -7.97
C ILE A 46 0.91 -0.02 -8.61
N ALA A 47 1.12 -0.01 -9.94
CA ALA A 47 1.51 1.19 -10.67
C ALA A 47 0.41 2.26 -10.61
N LYS A 48 -0.84 1.87 -10.75
CA LYS A 48 -1.98 2.79 -10.67
C LYS A 48 -2.13 3.35 -9.26
N HIS A 49 -1.88 2.54 -8.25
CA HIS A 49 -1.92 2.97 -6.86
C HIS A 49 -0.88 4.07 -6.62
N GLU A 50 0.33 3.91 -7.14
CA GLU A 50 1.37 4.92 -6.98
C GLU A 50 0.93 6.26 -7.56
N GLU A 51 0.39 6.26 -8.78
CA GLU A 51 -0.12 7.47 -9.41
C GLU A 51 -1.24 8.09 -8.58
N TRP A 52 -2.17 7.25 -8.12
CA TRP A 52 -3.33 7.69 -7.36
C TRP A 52 -2.92 8.35 -6.04
N VAL A 53 -1.99 7.72 -5.29
CA VAL A 53 -1.52 8.26 -4.01
C VAL A 53 -0.88 9.63 -4.20
N GLN A 54 -0.09 9.79 -5.25
CA GLN A 54 0.58 11.06 -5.52
C GLN A 54 -0.39 12.19 -5.85
N GLN A 55 -1.62 11.85 -6.23
CA GLN A 55 -2.68 12.82 -6.49
C GLN A 55 -3.56 13.07 -5.28
N GLN A 56 -3.28 12.43 -4.15
CA GLN A 56 -4.03 12.59 -2.91
C GLN A 56 -3.22 13.44 -1.92
N PRO A 57 -3.46 14.76 -1.86
CA PRO A 57 -2.64 15.63 -0.99
C PRO A 57 -2.65 15.20 0.47
N GLU A 58 -3.79 14.70 0.96
CA GLU A 58 -3.90 14.26 2.34
C GLU A 58 -3.03 13.05 2.63
N LEU A 59 -2.96 12.09 1.70
CA LEU A 59 -2.13 10.91 1.85
C LEU A 59 -0.65 11.28 1.73
N MET A 60 -0.30 12.14 0.78
CA MET A 60 1.09 12.59 0.62
C MET A 60 1.57 13.31 1.88
N ALA A 61 0.72 14.15 2.47
CA ALA A 61 1.06 14.84 3.71
C ALA A 61 1.19 13.88 4.90
N ALA A 62 0.47 12.75 4.86
CA ALA A 62 0.46 11.79 5.96
C ALA A 62 1.53 10.69 5.82
N LEU A 63 2.31 10.68 4.75
CA LEU A 63 3.34 9.64 4.54
C LEU A 63 4.35 9.59 5.68
N HIS A 64 4.60 10.70 6.36
CA HIS A 64 5.50 10.72 7.52
C HIS A 64 5.03 9.78 8.64
N GLU A 65 3.74 9.47 8.70
CA GLU A 65 3.18 8.52 9.68
C GLU A 65 3.67 7.10 9.44
N LEU A 66 4.07 6.78 8.20
CA LEU A 66 4.54 5.46 7.82
C LEU A 66 6.05 5.31 7.92
N ARG A 67 6.77 6.43 7.92
CA ARG A 67 8.22 6.43 7.83
C ARG A 67 8.86 5.70 9.01
N GLY A 68 9.71 4.74 8.72
CA GLY A 68 10.37 3.92 9.73
C GLY A 68 9.47 2.89 10.40
N LYS A 69 8.22 2.76 9.95
CA LYS A 69 7.26 1.81 10.53
C LYS A 69 7.26 0.50 9.76
N THR A 70 6.67 -0.53 10.36
CA THR A 70 6.43 -1.81 9.70
C THR A 70 4.99 -1.82 9.23
N LEU A 71 4.80 -1.95 7.92
CA LEU A 71 3.47 -1.92 7.31
C LEU A 71 2.95 -3.33 7.11
N GLY A 72 1.70 -3.56 7.51
CA GLY A 72 1.06 -4.86 7.36
C GLY A 72 0.17 -4.90 6.13
N CYS A 73 0.35 -5.89 5.27
CA CYS A 73 -0.49 -6.10 4.10
C CYS A 73 -0.81 -7.59 3.92
N TRP A 74 -1.65 -7.91 2.94
CA TRP A 74 -2.05 -9.30 2.66
C TRP A 74 -1.22 -9.97 1.57
N CYS A 75 -0.43 -9.22 0.81
CA CYS A 75 0.20 -9.73 -0.41
C CYS A 75 1.56 -10.39 -0.22
N LYS A 76 2.28 -10.05 0.84
CA LYS A 76 3.63 -10.59 1.04
C LYS A 76 3.62 -12.12 1.12
N PRO A 77 4.63 -12.75 0.54
CA PRO A 77 5.87 -12.21 -0.06
C PRO A 77 5.73 -11.67 -1.49
N LYS A 78 4.53 -11.64 -2.04
CA LYS A 78 4.30 -11.08 -3.37
C LYS A 78 4.32 -9.55 -3.33
N SER A 79 4.61 -8.93 -4.47
CA SER A 79 4.60 -7.47 -4.59
C SER A 79 3.25 -6.90 -4.23
N CYS A 80 3.23 -5.77 -3.54
CA CYS A 80 1.99 -5.13 -3.15
C CYS A 80 2.15 -3.61 -3.06
N HIS A 81 1.01 -2.92 -2.95
CA HIS A 81 1.00 -1.46 -2.81
C HIS A 81 1.72 -0.98 -1.55
N GLY A 82 1.88 -1.84 -0.55
CA GLY A 82 2.65 -1.50 0.64
C GLY A 82 4.10 -1.18 0.31
N ASP A 83 4.68 -1.87 -0.69
CA ASP A 83 6.04 -1.59 -1.13
C ASP A 83 6.14 -0.16 -1.70
N THR A 84 5.13 0.27 -2.44
CA THR A 84 5.06 1.64 -2.96
C THR A 84 4.98 2.65 -1.81
N LEU A 85 4.11 2.39 -0.84
CA LEU A 85 3.96 3.28 0.32
C LEU A 85 5.25 3.39 1.10
N ALA A 86 5.94 2.26 1.31
CA ALA A 86 7.21 2.25 2.05
C ALA A 86 8.26 3.10 1.32
N ARG A 87 8.36 2.95 0.00
CA ARG A 87 9.33 3.72 -0.80
C ARG A 87 9.01 5.21 -0.77
N LEU A 88 7.73 5.57 -0.93
CA LEU A 88 7.32 6.97 -0.88
C LEU A 88 7.53 7.57 0.51
N ALA A 89 7.27 6.81 1.56
CA ALA A 89 7.46 7.28 2.93
C ALA A 89 8.95 7.55 3.20
N ASP A 90 9.84 6.67 2.73
CA ASP A 90 11.27 6.84 2.93
C ASP A 90 11.82 8.03 2.12
N ALA A 91 11.18 8.37 1.01
CA ALA A 91 11.57 9.48 0.14
C ALA A 91 10.99 10.82 0.59
N SER A 92 10.05 10.81 1.51
CA SER A 92 9.36 12.02 1.93
C SER A 92 10.12 12.82 2.98
#